data_89e369f34f78ae100a8ac1915406c8d2
#
_entry.id   89e369f34f78ae100a8ac1915406c8d2
#
_cell.length_a   1.000
_cell.length_b   1.000
_cell.length_c   1.000
_cell.angle_alpha   90.00
_cell.angle_beta   90.00
_cell.angle_gamma   90.00
#
_symmetry.space_group_name_H-M   'P 1'
#
loop_
_entity.id
_entity.type
_entity.pdbx_description
1 polymer ?
#
loop_
_entity_poly.entity_id
_entity_poly.type
_entity_poly.pdbx_seq_one_letter_code
_entity_poly.pdbx_strand_id
1 'polypeptide(L)'
;MKSPLRLSAFAGTIILCIALVAQPLCAQTSNAPEREQLLNGLRLLFFPKPGDPEVVLKLRINSGAAFDLAGKSGEMALLGDLLFPDPATLDYFTDEMGGRLDVAVTYDSTTITMVGKADQFEHIVEVLRNGLISTELTPEMVTKIRDARIKLLRDTKISPTEVADRAIAARLYGDFPYGRPAAGSPEDVARVDRADLMQAHDRFLNSNNATLAIIGGVTKQRAMRTLRQLLGPWRKSEEIVPTTFRQPNPPDTRTLIVNVPGPTVELRLAARGVSRADTDYPISMVLARVAQHRWEAASPELSKQPVFARSDAYVLPGAFVMGAAVTDMTVADSLAKAKKVIDSLMTTPATAAELDRAKNELSAELSAVLTKPDAAADPWLDADTYRLTAPQDQIALLKSVNASDIQRVANRLFNKTVVSVVAGESAPLKAALQGHYQYEVLGEIATPAPSQKPPTKPANNNNPR
;
A
#
# COMPACT_ATOMS: atom_id res chain seq x y z
N MET A 1 29.80 100.75 -16.32
CA MET A 1 28.40 100.44 -15.97
C MET A 1 28.06 99.04 -16.46
N LYS A 2 27.73 98.16 -15.50
CA LYS A 2 27.00 96.92 -15.63
C LYS A 2 27.50 95.83 -16.59
N SER A 3 28.26 94.89 -16.07
CA SER A 3 28.46 93.56 -16.59
C SER A 3 27.21 92.69 -16.41
N PRO A 4 26.99 91.65 -17.24
CA PRO A 4 26.27 90.47 -16.75
C PRO A 4 27.15 89.24 -16.67
N LEU A 5 26.93 88.47 -15.62
CA LEU A 5 27.47 87.12 -15.32
C LEU A 5 27.08 86.12 -16.40
N ARG A 6 28.06 85.30 -16.78
CA ARG A 6 27.82 84.08 -17.51
C ARG A 6 27.76 82.88 -16.53
N LEU A 7 26.65 82.24 -16.48
CA LEU A 7 26.45 80.94 -15.78
C LEU A 7 26.86 79.81 -16.72
N SER A 8 27.89 79.06 -16.35
CA SER A 8 28.29 77.82 -17.05
C SER A 8 27.59 76.63 -16.39
N ALA A 9 26.76 75.99 -17.16
CA ALA A 9 26.12 74.73 -16.74
C ALA A 9 27.09 73.54 -16.91
N PHE A 10 27.44 72.89 -15.83
CA PHE A 10 28.11 71.58 -15.82
C PHE A 10 27.06 70.47 -16.01
N ALA A 11 27.08 69.75 -17.14
CA ALA A 11 26.31 68.58 -17.39
C ALA A 11 27.09 67.38 -16.83
N GLY A 12 26.70 66.90 -15.65
CA GLY A 12 27.21 65.63 -15.08
C GLY A 12 26.51 64.44 -15.67
N THR A 13 27.21 63.63 -16.48
CA THR A 13 26.73 62.39 -17.03
C THR A 13 26.87 61.34 -15.94
N ILE A 14 25.73 60.90 -15.34
CA ILE A 14 25.68 59.77 -14.42
C ILE A 14 25.61 58.49 -15.28
N ILE A 15 26.70 57.73 -15.35
CA ILE A 15 26.74 56.36 -15.91
C ILE A 15 26.21 55.43 -14.85
N LEU A 16 24.96 54.99 -15.04
CA LEU A 16 24.32 53.96 -14.22
C LEU A 16 24.84 52.58 -14.67
N CYS A 17 25.85 52.03 -13.99
CA CYS A 17 26.27 50.62 -14.16
C CYS A 17 25.20 49.68 -13.58
N ILE A 18 24.33 49.14 -14.44
CA ILE A 18 23.44 48.03 -14.10
C ILE A 18 24.31 46.77 -14.04
N ALA A 19 24.76 46.39 -12.84
CA ALA A 19 25.35 45.06 -12.60
C ALA A 19 24.22 44.04 -12.73
N LEU A 20 24.16 43.34 -13.88
CA LEU A 20 23.35 42.12 -14.05
C LEU A 20 23.95 41.05 -13.13
N VAL A 21 23.41 40.90 -11.93
CA VAL A 21 23.65 39.73 -11.10
C VAL A 21 22.99 38.56 -11.81
N ALA A 22 23.78 37.83 -12.61
CA ALA A 22 23.37 36.50 -13.09
C ALA A 22 23.25 35.58 -11.86
N GLN A 23 22.04 35.48 -11.31
CA GLN A 23 21.75 34.42 -10.35
C GLN A 23 21.99 33.08 -11.08
N PRO A 24 22.84 32.19 -10.54
CA PRO A 24 22.88 30.86 -11.07
C PRO A 24 21.47 30.29 -10.89
N LEU A 25 20.78 30.05 -12.00
CA LEU A 25 19.63 29.14 -12.02
C LEU A 25 20.20 27.81 -11.51
N CYS A 26 20.07 27.54 -10.21
CA CYS A 26 20.15 26.19 -9.73
C CYS A 26 19.09 25.43 -10.52
N ALA A 27 19.52 24.78 -11.59
CA ALA A 27 18.73 23.78 -12.23
C ALA A 27 18.36 22.79 -11.11
N GLN A 28 17.13 22.91 -10.58
CA GLN A 28 16.55 21.85 -9.79
C GLN A 28 16.65 20.63 -10.69
N THR A 29 17.61 19.75 -10.42
CA THR A 29 17.69 18.45 -11.07
C THR A 29 16.34 17.81 -10.85
N SER A 30 15.55 17.79 -11.90
CA SER A 30 14.25 17.13 -11.92
C SER A 30 14.51 15.70 -11.49
N ASN A 31 14.04 15.30 -10.30
CA ASN A 31 14.09 13.90 -9.84
C ASN A 31 13.17 12.99 -10.66
N ALA A 32 12.67 13.47 -11.79
CA ALA A 32 11.88 12.71 -12.73
C ALA A 32 12.78 11.77 -13.52
N PRO A 33 12.40 10.49 -13.67
CA PRO A 33 13.15 9.53 -14.46
C PRO A 33 13.05 9.83 -15.95
N GLU A 34 14.12 9.49 -16.68
CA GLU A 34 14.02 9.34 -18.13
C GLU A 34 13.21 8.08 -18.45
N ARG A 35 12.24 8.20 -19.37
CA ARG A 35 11.34 7.10 -19.73
C ARG A 35 11.72 6.51 -21.07
N GLU A 36 11.77 5.20 -21.14
CA GLU A 36 12.00 4.42 -22.35
C GLU A 36 11.10 3.18 -22.37
N GLN A 37 11.05 2.50 -23.53
CA GLN A 37 10.34 1.23 -23.66
C GLN A 37 11.09 0.30 -24.61
N LEU A 38 11.18 -0.99 -24.26
CA LEU A 38 11.68 -2.02 -25.18
C LEU A 38 10.60 -2.44 -26.18
N LEU A 39 11.01 -3.06 -27.27
CA LEU A 39 10.09 -3.54 -28.32
C LEU A 39 9.08 -4.59 -27.80
N ASN A 40 9.47 -5.36 -26.78
CA ASN A 40 8.58 -6.31 -26.13
C ASN A 40 7.60 -5.66 -25.12
N GLY A 41 7.60 -4.32 -25.03
CA GLY A 41 6.68 -3.57 -24.20
C GLY A 41 7.13 -3.32 -22.76
N LEU A 42 8.31 -3.81 -22.33
CA LEU A 42 8.86 -3.50 -21.00
C LEU A 42 9.11 -2.00 -20.88
N ARG A 43 8.49 -1.35 -19.92
CA ARG A 43 8.69 0.07 -19.59
C ARG A 43 9.93 0.24 -18.72
N LEU A 44 10.67 1.32 -18.96
CA LEU A 44 11.94 1.60 -18.29
C LEU A 44 11.92 3.01 -17.70
N LEU A 45 12.37 3.12 -16.45
CA LEU A 45 12.55 4.37 -15.71
C LEU A 45 14.03 4.50 -15.32
N PHE A 46 14.73 5.49 -15.88
CA PHE A 46 16.14 5.72 -15.57
C PHE A 46 16.31 6.89 -14.61
N PHE A 47 17.03 6.64 -13.53
CA PHE A 47 17.44 7.62 -12.53
C PHE A 47 18.98 7.67 -12.52
N PRO A 48 19.63 8.35 -13.48
CA PRO A 48 21.07 8.34 -13.61
C PRO A 48 21.74 9.05 -12.42
N LYS A 49 22.76 8.40 -11.85
CA LYS A 49 23.64 8.96 -10.83
C LYS A 49 25.08 8.73 -11.28
N PRO A 50 25.64 9.58 -12.16
CA PRO A 50 26.97 9.40 -12.68
C PRO A 50 28.02 9.31 -11.57
N GLY A 51 28.86 8.26 -11.65
CA GLY A 51 29.93 8.03 -10.66
C GLY A 51 29.47 7.28 -9.39
N ASP A 52 28.19 6.97 -9.23
CA ASP A 52 27.73 6.11 -8.15
C ASP A 52 28.28 4.68 -8.35
N PRO A 53 29.00 4.09 -7.38
CA PRO A 53 29.51 2.72 -7.48
C PRO A 53 28.39 1.67 -7.40
N GLU A 54 27.20 2.05 -6.98
CA GLU A 54 26.04 1.17 -6.80
C GLU A 54 25.04 1.33 -7.95
N VAL A 55 24.31 0.25 -8.22
CA VAL A 55 23.12 0.24 -9.06
C VAL A 55 21.99 -0.50 -8.36
N VAL A 56 20.79 0.06 -8.44
CA VAL A 56 19.54 -0.55 -7.97
C VAL A 56 18.64 -0.82 -9.18
N LEU A 57 18.25 -2.06 -9.35
CA LEU A 57 17.19 -2.47 -10.27
C LEU A 57 15.94 -2.81 -9.47
N LYS A 58 14.81 -2.17 -9.82
CA LYS A 58 13.48 -2.54 -9.28
C LYS A 58 12.58 -2.89 -10.45
N LEU A 59 12.32 -4.19 -10.64
CA LEU A 59 11.33 -4.65 -11.59
C LEU A 59 10.00 -4.84 -10.87
N ARG A 60 8.97 -4.12 -11.31
CA ARG A 60 7.61 -4.32 -10.84
C ARG A 60 6.76 -4.93 -11.93
N ILE A 61 6.18 -6.09 -11.65
CA ILE A 61 5.17 -6.78 -12.45
C ILE A 61 3.82 -6.45 -11.84
N ASN A 62 2.86 -5.97 -12.66
CA ASN A 62 1.55 -5.49 -12.18
C ASN A 62 0.56 -6.65 -11.98
N SER A 63 1.00 -7.69 -11.30
CA SER A 63 0.22 -8.84 -10.88
C SER A 63 0.78 -9.36 -9.56
N GLY A 64 -0.11 -9.64 -8.60
CA GLY A 64 0.25 -10.09 -7.28
C GLY A 64 -0.81 -11.02 -6.68
N ALA A 65 -0.85 -11.12 -5.37
CA ALA A 65 -1.68 -12.06 -4.62
C ALA A 65 -3.20 -11.89 -4.84
N ALA A 66 -3.65 -10.77 -5.41
CA ALA A 66 -5.06 -10.64 -5.79
C ALA A 66 -5.48 -11.68 -6.85
N PHE A 67 -4.55 -12.18 -7.64
CA PHE A 67 -4.80 -13.19 -8.66
C PHE A 67 -4.66 -14.63 -8.17
N ASP A 68 -4.29 -14.85 -6.91
CA ASP A 68 -4.23 -16.19 -6.32
C ASP A 68 -5.57 -16.91 -6.49
N LEU A 69 -5.54 -18.15 -6.90
CA LEU A 69 -6.73 -18.97 -7.05
C LEU A 69 -7.48 -19.12 -5.72
N ALA A 70 -8.80 -19.30 -5.79
CA ALA A 70 -9.63 -19.50 -4.61
C ALA A 70 -9.17 -20.76 -3.84
N GLY A 71 -8.89 -20.60 -2.53
CA GLY A 71 -8.36 -21.67 -1.67
C GLY A 71 -6.89 -22.02 -1.90
N LYS A 72 -6.14 -21.20 -2.69
CA LYS A 72 -4.70 -21.32 -2.94
C LYS A 72 -3.98 -19.99 -2.68
N SER A 73 -4.40 -19.29 -1.63
CA SER A 73 -3.77 -18.01 -1.21
C SER A 73 -2.27 -18.22 -0.96
N GLY A 74 -1.44 -17.30 -1.50
CA GLY A 74 0.01 -17.40 -1.48
C GLY A 74 0.63 -18.05 -2.73
N GLU A 75 -0.18 -18.34 -3.77
CA GLU A 75 0.30 -18.86 -5.05
C GLU A 75 1.33 -17.91 -5.70
N MET A 76 1.01 -16.62 -5.84
CA MET A 76 1.95 -15.63 -6.40
C MET A 76 3.16 -15.42 -5.50
N ALA A 77 3.01 -15.54 -4.19
CA ALA A 77 4.13 -15.44 -3.27
C ALA A 77 5.06 -16.66 -3.37
N LEU A 78 4.53 -17.88 -3.52
CA LEU A 78 5.31 -19.08 -3.79
C LEU A 78 5.99 -19.01 -5.17
N LEU A 79 5.33 -18.46 -6.17
CA LEU A 79 5.95 -18.20 -7.48
C LEU A 79 7.13 -17.22 -7.34
N GLY A 80 6.98 -16.18 -6.52
CA GLY A 80 8.07 -15.24 -6.21
C GLY A 80 9.30 -15.93 -5.62
N ASP A 81 9.12 -16.85 -4.66
CA ASP A 81 10.21 -17.64 -4.07
C ASP A 81 10.91 -18.54 -5.11
N LEU A 82 10.17 -19.00 -6.13
CA LEU A 82 10.68 -19.86 -7.18
C LEU A 82 11.45 -19.13 -8.29
N LEU A 83 11.40 -17.79 -8.33
CA LEU A 83 12.20 -17.03 -9.32
C LEU A 83 13.69 -17.12 -9.04
N PHE A 84 14.09 -17.22 -7.78
CA PHE A 84 15.48 -17.33 -7.34
C PHE A 84 15.60 -18.40 -6.24
N PRO A 85 15.43 -19.70 -6.60
CA PRO A 85 15.28 -20.77 -5.62
C PRO A 85 16.60 -21.22 -5.00
N ASP A 86 17.75 -20.78 -5.52
CA ASP A 86 19.08 -21.13 -5.02
C ASP A 86 19.55 -20.08 -3.99
N PRO A 87 19.72 -20.46 -2.71
CA PRO A 87 20.26 -19.56 -1.69
C PRO A 87 21.61 -18.94 -2.06
N ALA A 88 22.45 -19.67 -2.80
CA ALA A 88 23.76 -19.16 -3.24
C ALA A 88 23.63 -17.90 -4.12
N THR A 89 22.52 -17.76 -4.86
CA THR A 89 22.24 -16.52 -5.61
C THR A 89 21.98 -15.34 -4.67
N LEU A 90 21.28 -15.54 -3.57
CA LEU A 90 20.99 -14.50 -2.57
C LEU A 90 22.28 -14.13 -1.82
N ASP A 91 23.06 -15.14 -1.39
CA ASP A 91 24.33 -14.99 -0.70
C ASP A 91 25.33 -14.21 -1.57
N TYR A 92 25.38 -14.50 -2.89
CA TYR A 92 26.22 -13.76 -3.84
C TYR A 92 25.92 -12.25 -3.84
N PHE A 93 24.64 -11.87 -3.83
CA PHE A 93 24.26 -10.45 -3.76
C PHE A 93 24.66 -9.80 -2.45
N THR A 94 24.62 -10.53 -1.34
CA THR A 94 25.01 -10.02 -0.02
C THR A 94 26.54 -9.97 0.12
N ASP A 95 27.23 -11.05 -0.18
CA ASP A 95 28.65 -11.24 0.16
C ASP A 95 29.58 -10.63 -0.90
N GLU A 96 29.29 -10.83 -2.19
CA GLU A 96 30.15 -10.39 -3.28
C GLU A 96 29.75 -9.02 -3.84
N MET A 97 28.45 -8.77 -3.97
CA MET A 97 27.94 -7.51 -4.50
C MET A 97 27.81 -6.42 -3.44
N GLY A 98 27.80 -6.77 -2.15
CA GLY A 98 27.58 -5.84 -1.04
C GLY A 98 26.18 -5.22 -1.03
N GLY A 99 25.20 -5.92 -1.62
CA GLY A 99 23.83 -5.46 -1.78
C GLY A 99 22.79 -6.48 -1.37
N ARG A 100 21.72 -6.65 -2.16
CA ARG A 100 20.65 -7.62 -1.91
C ARG A 100 19.89 -8.00 -3.16
N LEU A 101 19.27 -9.17 -3.13
CA LEU A 101 18.20 -9.59 -4.04
C LEU A 101 17.00 -9.96 -3.19
N ASP A 102 15.85 -9.33 -3.50
CA ASP A 102 14.61 -9.47 -2.75
C ASP A 102 13.42 -9.55 -3.70
N VAL A 103 12.43 -10.40 -3.36
CA VAL A 103 11.17 -10.52 -4.09
C VAL A 103 10.02 -10.28 -3.14
N ALA A 104 9.28 -9.21 -3.35
CA ALA A 104 8.12 -8.83 -2.55
C ALA A 104 6.83 -8.96 -3.36
N VAL A 105 5.84 -9.67 -2.82
CA VAL A 105 4.52 -9.82 -3.43
C VAL A 105 3.48 -9.09 -2.58
N THR A 106 2.81 -8.13 -3.22
CA THR A 106 1.65 -7.42 -2.66
C THR A 106 0.36 -7.94 -3.32
N TYR A 107 -0.78 -7.34 -3.01
CA TYR A 107 -2.02 -7.71 -3.73
C TYR A 107 -1.94 -7.40 -5.22
N ASP A 108 -1.36 -6.25 -5.59
CA ASP A 108 -1.41 -5.73 -6.96
C ASP A 108 -0.12 -5.96 -7.77
N SER A 109 0.96 -6.35 -7.11
CA SER A 109 2.26 -6.44 -7.79
C SER A 109 3.21 -7.45 -7.18
N THR A 110 4.12 -7.95 -8.04
CA THR A 110 5.34 -8.64 -7.66
C THR A 110 6.53 -7.72 -7.99
N THR A 111 7.34 -7.39 -6.99
CA THR A 111 8.50 -6.50 -7.15
C THR A 111 9.79 -7.26 -6.85
N ILE A 112 10.71 -7.27 -7.82
CA ILE A 112 12.06 -7.81 -7.66
C ILE A 112 13.00 -6.62 -7.48
N THR A 113 13.73 -6.59 -6.36
CA THR A 113 14.72 -5.57 -6.06
C THR A 113 16.11 -6.21 -6.05
N MET A 114 17.00 -5.67 -6.86
CA MET A 114 18.41 -6.11 -6.93
C MET A 114 19.30 -4.89 -6.71
N VAL A 115 20.17 -4.97 -5.71
CA VAL A 115 21.14 -3.92 -5.38
C VAL A 115 22.52 -4.53 -5.51
N GLY A 116 23.44 -3.84 -6.17
CA GLY A 116 24.80 -4.33 -6.34
C GLY A 116 25.71 -3.31 -6.99
N LYS A 117 26.93 -3.74 -7.37
CA LYS A 117 27.96 -2.90 -7.97
C LYS A 117 27.59 -2.49 -9.39
N ALA A 118 27.72 -1.21 -9.74
CA ALA A 118 27.39 -0.67 -11.05
C ALA A 118 28.27 -1.24 -12.19
N ASP A 119 29.50 -1.66 -11.91
CA ASP A 119 30.39 -2.32 -12.87
C ASP A 119 29.92 -3.75 -13.23
N GLN A 120 29.14 -4.39 -12.36
CA GLN A 120 28.55 -5.72 -12.55
C GLN A 120 27.12 -5.68 -13.14
N PHE A 121 26.70 -4.56 -13.70
CA PHE A 121 25.32 -4.36 -14.18
C PHE A 121 24.84 -5.45 -15.14
N GLU A 122 25.67 -5.87 -16.09
CA GLU A 122 25.33 -6.91 -17.05
C GLU A 122 25.00 -8.24 -16.36
N HIS A 123 25.81 -8.62 -15.37
CA HIS A 123 25.60 -9.85 -14.60
C HIS A 123 24.32 -9.77 -13.75
N ILE A 124 24.04 -8.62 -13.12
CA ILE A 124 22.78 -8.41 -12.39
C ILE A 124 21.58 -8.61 -13.32
N VAL A 125 21.63 -8.05 -14.53
CA VAL A 125 20.53 -8.22 -15.52
C VAL A 125 20.45 -9.67 -16.02
N GLU A 126 21.59 -10.39 -16.13
CA GLU A 126 21.60 -11.81 -16.47
C GLU A 126 20.92 -12.67 -15.40
N VAL A 127 21.20 -12.42 -14.12
CA VAL A 127 20.52 -13.09 -13.01
C VAL A 127 19.01 -12.80 -13.06
N LEU A 128 18.62 -11.53 -13.28
CA LEU A 128 17.22 -11.16 -13.44
C LEU A 128 16.56 -11.92 -14.61
N ARG A 129 17.24 -11.98 -15.76
CA ARG A 129 16.77 -12.74 -16.93
C ARG A 129 16.53 -14.20 -16.60
N ASN A 130 17.48 -14.83 -15.89
CA ASN A 130 17.39 -16.24 -15.53
C ASN A 130 16.18 -16.51 -14.63
N GLY A 131 15.91 -15.64 -13.64
CA GLY A 131 14.74 -15.74 -12.81
C GLY A 131 13.41 -15.54 -13.55
N LEU A 132 13.37 -14.73 -14.63
CA LEU A 132 12.13 -14.42 -15.36
C LEU A 132 11.84 -15.35 -16.54
N ILE A 133 12.90 -15.81 -17.24
CA ILE A 133 12.76 -16.48 -18.54
C ILE A 133 13.18 -17.93 -18.47
N SER A 134 14.16 -18.26 -17.65
CA SER A 134 14.78 -19.58 -17.59
C SER A 134 14.44 -20.37 -16.33
N THR A 135 13.49 -19.91 -15.53
CA THR A 135 13.05 -20.60 -14.31
C THR A 135 12.48 -21.98 -14.65
N GLU A 136 13.15 -23.03 -14.20
CA GLU A 136 12.68 -24.39 -14.34
C GLU A 136 11.81 -24.78 -13.15
N LEU A 137 10.50 -24.87 -13.36
CA LEU A 137 9.55 -25.33 -12.35
C LEU A 137 9.50 -26.86 -12.33
N THR A 138 10.59 -27.53 -11.90
CA THR A 138 10.58 -28.99 -11.76
C THR A 138 9.71 -29.43 -10.57
N PRO A 139 9.12 -30.64 -10.57
CA PRO A 139 8.31 -31.12 -9.45
C PRO A 139 9.08 -31.11 -8.12
N GLU A 140 10.37 -31.46 -8.15
CA GLU A 140 11.26 -31.50 -6.98
C GLU A 140 11.49 -30.10 -6.42
N MET A 141 11.77 -29.12 -7.30
CA MET A 141 12.00 -27.72 -6.91
C MET A 141 10.73 -27.12 -6.30
N VAL A 142 9.58 -27.30 -6.96
CA VAL A 142 8.29 -26.83 -6.46
C VAL A 142 7.99 -27.41 -5.09
N THR A 143 8.19 -28.72 -4.89
CA THR A 143 7.98 -29.37 -3.59
C THR A 143 8.89 -28.77 -2.51
N LYS A 144 10.20 -28.67 -2.79
CA LYS A 144 11.19 -28.13 -1.86
C LYS A 144 10.85 -26.71 -1.40
N ILE A 145 10.56 -25.81 -2.34
CA ILE A 145 10.31 -24.39 -2.03
C ILE A 145 8.94 -24.21 -1.37
N ARG A 146 7.91 -24.97 -1.79
CA ARG A 146 6.59 -25.00 -1.13
C ARG A 146 6.70 -25.42 0.33
N ASP A 147 7.43 -26.50 0.62
CA ASP A 147 7.61 -26.99 1.98
C ASP A 147 8.39 -25.97 2.84
N ALA A 148 9.42 -25.33 2.26
CA ALA A 148 10.15 -24.25 2.92
C ALA A 148 9.24 -23.07 3.25
N ARG A 149 8.36 -22.65 2.34
CA ARG A 149 7.39 -21.57 2.58
C ARG A 149 6.36 -21.95 3.65
N ILE A 150 5.82 -23.17 3.60
CA ILE A 150 4.90 -23.68 4.64
C ILE A 150 5.58 -23.63 6.01
N LYS A 151 6.83 -24.09 6.08
CA LYS A 151 7.62 -24.02 7.32
C LYS A 151 7.80 -22.57 7.78
N LEU A 152 8.20 -21.67 6.90
CA LEU A 152 8.35 -20.23 7.19
C LEU A 152 7.06 -19.63 7.77
N LEU A 153 5.90 -19.90 7.11
CA LEU A 153 4.60 -19.41 7.54
C LEU A 153 4.18 -19.94 8.92
N ARG A 154 4.55 -21.18 9.25
CA ARG A 154 4.27 -21.77 10.57
C ARG A 154 5.21 -21.27 11.66
N ASP A 155 6.49 -21.08 11.34
CA ASP A 155 7.50 -20.65 12.30
C ASP A 155 7.43 -19.15 12.59
N THR A 156 6.87 -18.36 11.67
CA THR A 156 6.71 -16.91 11.83
C THR A 156 5.66 -16.61 12.90
N LYS A 157 6.11 -16.00 14.00
CA LYS A 157 5.18 -15.51 15.04
C LYS A 157 4.44 -14.27 14.53
N ILE A 158 3.14 -14.43 14.37
CA ILE A 158 2.26 -13.32 13.97
C ILE A 158 2.01 -12.44 15.19
N SER A 159 2.25 -11.14 15.07
CA SER A 159 1.99 -10.19 16.14
C SER A 159 0.49 -9.99 16.37
N PRO A 160 0.05 -9.60 17.60
CA PRO A 160 -1.36 -9.24 17.84
C PRO A 160 -1.89 -8.19 16.88
N THR A 161 -1.08 -7.20 16.52
CA THR A 161 -1.37 -6.18 15.52
C THR A 161 -1.69 -6.78 14.14
N GLU A 162 -0.87 -7.71 13.69
CA GLU A 162 -1.07 -8.39 12.40
C GLU A 162 -2.30 -9.32 12.44
N VAL A 163 -2.56 -9.99 13.56
CA VAL A 163 -3.79 -10.79 13.74
C VAL A 163 -5.01 -9.89 13.58
N ALA A 164 -5.03 -8.72 14.22
CA ALA A 164 -6.13 -7.76 14.13
C ALA A 164 -6.30 -7.22 12.71
N ASP A 165 -5.19 -6.92 12.02
CA ASP A 165 -5.20 -6.41 10.63
C ASP A 165 -5.71 -7.48 9.65
N ARG A 166 -5.31 -8.74 9.80
CA ARG A 166 -5.84 -9.85 9.00
C ARG A 166 -7.32 -10.09 9.27
N ALA A 167 -7.72 -10.04 10.54
CA ALA A 167 -9.11 -10.25 10.94
C ALA A 167 -10.04 -9.15 10.43
N ILE A 168 -9.63 -7.87 10.47
CA ILE A 168 -10.44 -6.77 9.95
C ILE A 168 -10.56 -6.83 8.43
N ALA A 169 -9.49 -7.22 7.71
CA ALA A 169 -9.51 -7.43 6.28
C ALA A 169 -10.46 -8.58 5.90
N ALA A 170 -10.34 -9.73 6.57
CA ALA A 170 -11.23 -10.88 6.36
C ALA A 170 -12.70 -10.52 6.67
N ARG A 171 -12.96 -9.75 7.74
CA ARG A 171 -14.31 -9.28 8.11
C ARG A 171 -14.91 -8.37 7.05
N LEU A 172 -14.08 -7.48 6.47
CA LEU A 172 -14.52 -6.48 5.50
C LEU A 172 -14.75 -7.07 4.10
N TYR A 173 -13.97 -8.05 3.71
CA TYR A 173 -13.91 -8.56 2.35
C TYR A 173 -14.34 -10.02 2.17
N GLY A 174 -14.32 -10.84 3.23
CA GLY A 174 -14.60 -12.27 3.10
C GLY A 174 -13.65 -12.94 2.09
N ASP A 175 -14.21 -13.69 1.13
CA ASP A 175 -13.45 -14.42 0.11
C ASP A 175 -12.86 -13.54 -1.01
N PHE A 176 -13.15 -12.24 -1.02
CA PHE A 176 -12.57 -11.32 -1.98
C PHE A 176 -11.03 -11.27 -1.79
N PRO A 177 -10.23 -11.06 -2.86
CA PRO A 177 -8.77 -11.13 -2.76
C PRO A 177 -8.15 -10.36 -1.59
N TYR A 178 -8.63 -9.17 -1.27
CA TYR A 178 -8.09 -8.34 -0.18
C TYR A 178 -8.47 -8.81 1.24
N GLY A 179 -9.33 -9.81 1.36
CA GLY A 179 -9.66 -10.49 2.63
C GLY A 179 -8.71 -11.63 2.98
N ARG A 180 -7.85 -12.05 2.02
CA ARG A 180 -6.90 -13.15 2.19
C ARG A 180 -5.49 -12.60 2.43
N PRO A 181 -4.63 -13.28 3.24
CA PRO A 181 -3.25 -12.84 3.41
C PRO A 181 -2.48 -12.96 2.08
N ALA A 182 -1.80 -11.90 1.64
CA ALA A 182 -1.00 -11.92 0.41
C ALA A 182 0.16 -12.94 0.46
N ALA A 183 0.69 -13.21 1.65
CA ALA A 183 1.71 -14.23 1.86
C ALA A 183 1.15 -15.67 1.80
N GLY A 184 -0.18 -15.83 1.85
CA GLY A 184 -0.88 -17.09 1.95
C GLY A 184 -1.03 -17.61 3.38
N SER A 185 -1.71 -18.77 3.50
CA SER A 185 -1.75 -19.58 4.70
C SER A 185 -1.01 -20.92 4.45
N PRO A 186 -0.50 -21.60 5.51
CA PRO A 186 0.11 -22.92 5.34
C PRO A 186 -0.80 -23.93 4.63
N GLU A 187 -2.10 -23.86 4.92
CA GLU A 187 -3.11 -24.77 4.37
C GLU A 187 -3.39 -24.49 2.89
N ASP A 188 -3.43 -23.22 2.49
CA ASP A 188 -3.67 -22.82 1.11
C ASP A 188 -2.44 -23.07 0.24
N VAL A 189 -1.24 -22.69 0.72
CA VAL A 189 0.03 -22.95 0.03
C VAL A 189 0.25 -24.44 -0.21
N ALA A 190 -0.16 -25.30 0.74
CA ALA A 190 -0.07 -26.75 0.56
C ALA A 190 -0.91 -27.30 -0.60
N ARG A 191 -1.94 -26.56 -1.05
CA ARG A 191 -2.81 -26.94 -2.18
C ARG A 191 -2.30 -26.44 -3.53
N VAL A 192 -1.30 -25.53 -3.54
CA VAL A 192 -0.70 -25.02 -4.77
C VAL A 192 0.15 -26.13 -5.40
N ASP A 193 -0.13 -26.45 -6.64
CA ASP A 193 0.63 -27.45 -7.40
C ASP A 193 1.49 -26.80 -8.50
N ARG A 194 2.29 -27.64 -9.19
CA ARG A 194 3.17 -27.18 -10.26
C ARG A 194 2.39 -26.58 -11.44
N ALA A 195 1.21 -27.13 -11.76
CA ALA A 195 0.42 -26.66 -12.89
C ALA A 195 -0.13 -25.25 -12.64
N ASP A 196 -0.56 -24.95 -11.40
CA ASP A 196 -0.96 -23.62 -10.99
C ASP A 196 0.17 -22.61 -11.21
N LEU A 197 1.38 -22.94 -10.72
CA LEU A 197 2.55 -22.06 -10.82
C LEU A 197 3.02 -21.82 -12.26
N MET A 198 2.96 -22.86 -13.10
CA MET A 198 3.24 -22.71 -14.54
C MET A 198 2.21 -21.80 -15.21
N GLN A 199 0.94 -21.97 -14.88
CA GLN A 199 -0.13 -21.11 -15.41
C GLN A 199 0.02 -19.67 -14.92
N ALA A 200 0.33 -19.46 -13.64
CA ALA A 200 0.55 -18.14 -13.07
C ALA A 200 1.77 -17.45 -13.72
N HIS A 201 2.89 -18.18 -13.87
CA HIS A 201 4.09 -17.70 -14.54
C HIS A 201 3.76 -17.23 -15.97
N ASP A 202 3.16 -18.09 -16.78
CA ASP A 202 2.87 -17.78 -18.19
C ASP A 202 1.86 -16.65 -18.34
N ARG A 203 0.92 -16.55 -17.44
CA ARG A 203 -0.18 -15.58 -17.50
C ARG A 203 0.22 -14.19 -16.99
N PHE A 204 1.07 -14.10 -15.99
CA PHE A 204 1.30 -12.85 -15.26
C PHE A 204 2.71 -12.29 -15.44
N LEU A 205 3.75 -13.13 -15.64
CA LEU A 205 5.14 -12.69 -15.74
C LEU A 205 5.48 -12.32 -17.19
N ASN A 206 4.93 -11.22 -17.69
CA ASN A 206 5.09 -10.77 -19.06
C ASN A 206 5.74 -9.38 -19.11
N SER A 207 6.59 -9.15 -20.12
CA SER A 207 7.36 -7.91 -20.27
C SER A 207 6.50 -6.65 -20.36
N ASN A 208 5.38 -6.69 -21.08
CA ASN A 208 4.47 -5.55 -21.23
C ASN A 208 3.53 -5.34 -20.02
N ASN A 209 3.56 -6.24 -19.04
CA ASN A 209 2.91 -6.07 -17.75
C ASN A 209 3.88 -5.56 -16.66
N ALA A 210 5.08 -5.11 -17.05
CA ALA A 210 6.13 -4.77 -16.11
C ALA A 210 6.74 -3.39 -16.38
N THR A 211 7.33 -2.81 -15.32
CA THR A 211 8.14 -1.59 -15.36
C THR A 211 9.43 -1.84 -14.59
N LEU A 212 10.59 -1.55 -15.21
CA LEU A 212 11.90 -1.66 -14.61
C LEU A 212 12.45 -0.27 -14.32
N ALA A 213 12.69 0.04 -13.05
CA ALA A 213 13.44 1.22 -12.63
C ALA A 213 14.91 0.88 -12.45
N ILE A 214 15.81 1.75 -12.94
CA ILE A 214 17.26 1.62 -12.85
C ILE A 214 17.81 2.91 -12.23
N ILE A 215 18.42 2.78 -11.05
CA ILE A 215 18.95 3.91 -10.28
C ILE A 215 20.44 3.66 -10.06
N GLY A 216 21.31 4.64 -10.30
CA GLY A 216 22.72 4.52 -9.98
C GLY A 216 23.69 4.83 -11.12
N GLY A 217 24.92 4.32 -11.01
CA GLY A 217 26.08 4.67 -11.83
C GLY A 217 26.16 4.01 -13.21
N VAL A 218 25.04 3.69 -13.81
CA VAL A 218 24.98 3.06 -15.15
C VAL A 218 24.50 4.08 -16.17
N THR A 219 25.25 4.23 -17.28
CA THR A 219 24.84 5.10 -18.37
C THR A 219 23.64 4.51 -19.12
N LYS A 220 22.73 5.37 -19.58
CA LYS A 220 21.56 4.95 -20.35
C LYS A 220 21.92 4.10 -21.58
N GLN A 221 23.00 4.48 -22.27
CA GLN A 221 23.47 3.75 -23.46
C GLN A 221 23.89 2.30 -23.11
N ARG A 222 24.64 2.11 -22.01
CA ARG A 222 25.04 0.79 -21.52
C ARG A 222 23.81 -0.01 -21.09
N ALA A 223 22.95 0.59 -20.28
CA ALA A 223 21.72 -0.06 -19.81
C ALA A 223 20.82 -0.52 -20.98
N MET A 224 20.55 0.35 -21.96
CA MET A 224 19.69 0.02 -23.10
C MET A 224 20.27 -1.10 -23.96
N ARG A 225 21.60 -1.17 -24.14
CA ARG A 225 22.26 -2.26 -24.87
C ARG A 225 22.04 -3.59 -24.17
N THR A 226 22.38 -3.65 -22.88
CA THR A 226 22.25 -4.86 -22.04
C THR A 226 20.80 -5.34 -21.95
N LEU A 227 19.86 -4.42 -21.69
CA LEU A 227 18.44 -4.77 -21.56
C LEU A 227 17.84 -5.29 -22.87
N ARG A 228 18.19 -4.69 -24.02
CA ARG A 228 17.74 -5.20 -25.34
C ARG A 228 18.25 -6.60 -25.59
N GLN A 229 19.51 -6.89 -25.25
CA GLN A 229 20.11 -8.19 -25.43
C GLN A 229 19.54 -9.24 -24.49
N LEU A 230 19.42 -8.96 -23.20
CA LEU A 230 19.07 -9.94 -22.18
C LEU A 230 17.57 -10.03 -21.88
N LEU A 231 16.86 -8.92 -21.85
CA LEU A 231 15.41 -8.88 -21.58
C LEU A 231 14.54 -8.69 -22.81
N GLY A 232 15.12 -8.41 -23.99
CA GLY A 232 14.40 -8.36 -25.26
C GLY A 232 13.64 -9.64 -25.58
N PRO A 233 14.20 -10.84 -25.34
CA PRO A 233 13.52 -12.12 -25.52
C PRO A 233 12.38 -12.40 -24.51
N TRP A 234 12.24 -11.63 -23.42
CA TRP A 234 11.18 -11.85 -22.46
C TRP A 234 9.82 -11.68 -23.11
N ARG A 235 9.00 -12.71 -22.97
CA ARG A 235 7.70 -12.84 -23.64
C ARG A 235 6.80 -11.62 -23.36
N LYS A 236 6.16 -11.14 -24.42
CA LYS A 236 5.06 -10.19 -24.37
C LYS A 236 3.73 -10.95 -24.41
N SER A 237 2.79 -10.59 -23.53
CA SER A 237 1.43 -11.10 -23.60
C SER A 237 0.63 -10.37 -24.70
N GLU A 238 -0.23 -11.08 -25.39
CA GLU A 238 -1.20 -10.46 -26.33
C GLU A 238 -2.26 -9.69 -25.55
N GLU A 239 -2.68 -10.21 -24.40
CA GLU A 239 -3.66 -9.60 -23.53
C GLU A 239 -3.19 -9.62 -22.06
N ILE A 240 -3.17 -8.45 -21.41
CA ILE A 240 -2.91 -8.34 -19.98
C ILE A 240 -4.20 -8.59 -19.22
N VAL A 241 -4.15 -9.54 -18.29
CA VAL A 241 -5.30 -9.91 -17.46
C VAL A 241 -5.73 -8.71 -16.59
N PRO A 242 -6.96 -8.20 -16.75
CA PRO A 242 -7.43 -7.09 -15.95
C PRO A 242 -7.73 -7.53 -14.51
N THR A 243 -7.44 -6.65 -13.56
CA THR A 243 -7.81 -6.85 -12.14
C THR A 243 -9.30 -6.56 -11.97
N THR A 244 -10.12 -7.59 -12.19
CA THR A 244 -11.58 -7.50 -12.01
C THR A 244 -12.09 -8.74 -11.27
N PHE A 245 -12.80 -8.52 -10.18
CA PHE A 245 -13.35 -9.59 -9.35
C PHE A 245 -14.80 -9.26 -8.97
N ARG A 246 -15.56 -10.33 -8.64
CA ARG A 246 -16.91 -10.15 -8.12
C ARG A 246 -16.87 -9.31 -6.85
N GLN A 247 -17.76 -8.33 -6.74
CA GLN A 247 -17.86 -7.50 -5.55
C GLN A 247 -18.10 -8.36 -4.31
N PRO A 248 -17.41 -8.07 -3.19
CA PRO A 248 -17.59 -8.82 -1.96
C PRO A 248 -18.98 -8.55 -1.36
N ASN A 249 -19.53 -9.54 -0.69
CA ASN A 249 -20.78 -9.40 0.03
C ASN A 249 -20.70 -8.28 1.10
N PRO A 250 -21.83 -7.69 1.54
CA PRO A 250 -21.84 -6.82 2.70
C PRO A 250 -21.26 -7.54 3.93
N PRO A 251 -20.38 -6.90 4.70
CA PRO A 251 -19.79 -7.53 5.87
C PRO A 251 -20.77 -7.56 7.04
N ASP A 252 -20.57 -8.49 7.98
CA ASP A 252 -21.32 -8.51 9.24
C ASP A 252 -20.90 -7.33 10.13
N THR A 253 -21.86 -6.67 10.77
CA THR A 253 -21.67 -5.45 11.57
C THR A 253 -21.38 -5.70 13.04
N ARG A 254 -21.55 -6.93 13.52
CA ARG A 254 -21.18 -7.31 14.90
C ARG A 254 -19.69 -7.14 15.10
N THR A 255 -19.27 -6.69 16.27
CA THR A 255 -17.84 -6.62 16.62
C THR A 255 -17.25 -8.03 16.68
N LEU A 256 -16.23 -8.30 15.87
CA LEU A 256 -15.55 -9.60 15.90
C LEU A 256 -14.52 -9.64 17.02
N ILE A 257 -14.65 -10.60 17.92
CA ILE A 257 -13.64 -10.92 18.93
C ILE A 257 -12.73 -12.01 18.37
N VAL A 258 -11.42 -11.74 18.36
CA VAL A 258 -10.39 -12.72 18.02
C VAL A 258 -9.59 -13.04 19.27
N ASN A 259 -9.52 -14.32 19.63
CA ASN A 259 -8.78 -14.73 20.83
C ASN A 259 -7.28 -14.66 20.60
N VAL A 260 -6.63 -13.70 21.25
CA VAL A 260 -5.18 -13.51 21.22
C VAL A 260 -4.70 -13.37 22.68
N PRO A 261 -3.88 -14.31 23.19
CA PRO A 261 -3.35 -14.20 24.55
C PRO A 261 -2.43 -12.99 24.70
N GLY A 262 -2.57 -12.25 25.82
CA GLY A 262 -1.68 -11.13 26.15
C GLY A 262 -2.40 -9.97 26.81
N PRO A 263 -1.65 -9.04 27.39
CA PRO A 263 -2.21 -7.91 28.17
C PRO A 263 -2.75 -6.77 27.28
N THR A 264 -2.43 -6.78 25.99
CA THR A 264 -2.80 -5.71 25.03
C THR A 264 -3.92 -6.20 24.16
N VAL A 265 -4.92 -5.35 23.96
CA VAL A 265 -6.04 -5.56 23.03
C VAL A 265 -5.81 -4.69 21.81
N GLU A 266 -5.81 -5.29 20.65
CA GLU A 266 -5.77 -4.56 19.38
C GLU A 266 -7.19 -4.27 18.90
N LEU A 267 -7.53 -2.99 18.80
CA LEU A 267 -8.81 -2.51 18.30
C LEU A 267 -8.67 -2.05 16.84
N ARG A 268 -9.58 -2.49 15.99
CA ARG A 268 -9.70 -2.02 14.60
C ARG A 268 -11.14 -1.65 14.27
N LEU A 269 -11.30 -0.53 13.55
CA LEU A 269 -12.52 -0.16 12.85
C LEU A 269 -12.19 0.03 11.38
N ALA A 270 -13.05 -0.46 10.48
CA ALA A 270 -12.81 -0.28 9.06
C ALA A 270 -14.11 -0.09 8.27
N ALA A 271 -13.98 0.66 7.19
CA ALA A 271 -14.96 0.75 6.10
C ALA A 271 -14.28 0.43 4.76
N ARG A 272 -15.06 0.01 3.75
CA ARG A 272 -14.51 -0.11 2.39
C ARG A 272 -14.12 1.27 1.88
N GLY A 273 -12.89 1.37 1.41
CA GLY A 273 -12.26 2.60 0.95
C GLY A 273 -12.47 2.87 -0.54
N VAL A 274 -11.51 3.56 -1.13
CA VAL A 274 -11.44 3.89 -2.55
C VAL A 274 -10.31 3.11 -3.24
N SER A 275 -10.30 3.07 -4.58
CA SER A 275 -9.15 2.53 -5.31
C SER A 275 -8.01 3.57 -5.37
N ARG A 276 -6.82 3.10 -5.70
CA ARG A 276 -5.63 3.97 -5.81
C ARG A 276 -5.76 5.02 -6.91
N ALA A 277 -6.46 4.69 -8.00
CA ALA A 277 -6.74 5.59 -9.13
C ALA A 277 -7.96 6.49 -8.92
N ASP A 278 -8.70 6.35 -7.83
CA ASP A 278 -9.87 7.18 -7.54
C ASP A 278 -9.43 8.63 -7.24
N THR A 279 -10.15 9.60 -7.79
CA THR A 279 -9.89 11.03 -7.54
C THR A 279 -10.03 11.42 -6.07
N ASP A 280 -10.77 10.63 -5.29
CA ASP A 280 -10.94 10.82 -3.84
C ASP A 280 -9.79 10.19 -3.03
N TYR A 281 -8.83 9.50 -3.65
CA TYR A 281 -7.75 8.86 -2.90
C TYR A 281 -6.87 9.87 -2.13
N PRO A 282 -6.37 10.96 -2.73
CA PRO A 282 -5.62 11.98 -1.98
C PRO A 282 -6.43 12.60 -0.84
N ILE A 283 -7.74 12.77 -1.04
CA ILE A 283 -8.65 13.28 -0.01
C ILE A 283 -8.78 12.27 1.12
N SER A 284 -8.89 10.96 0.80
CA SER A 284 -9.00 9.90 1.79
C SER A 284 -7.72 9.74 2.65
N MET A 285 -6.54 10.05 2.09
CA MET A 285 -5.30 10.11 2.86
C MET A 285 -5.32 11.26 3.88
N VAL A 286 -5.73 12.47 3.46
CA VAL A 286 -5.87 13.61 4.36
C VAL A 286 -6.96 13.35 5.41
N LEU A 287 -8.08 12.76 5.02
CA LEU A 287 -9.16 12.32 5.93
C LEU A 287 -8.62 11.36 7.00
N ALA A 288 -7.78 10.39 6.61
CA ALA A 288 -7.18 9.45 7.57
C ALA A 288 -6.28 10.17 8.59
N ARG A 289 -5.46 11.13 8.14
CA ARG A 289 -4.60 11.89 9.05
C ARG A 289 -5.42 12.77 10.00
N VAL A 290 -6.49 13.42 9.51
CA VAL A 290 -7.42 14.18 10.36
C VAL A 290 -8.14 13.26 11.35
N ALA A 291 -8.59 12.08 10.91
CA ALA A 291 -9.21 11.08 11.78
C ALA A 291 -8.28 10.64 12.92
N GLN A 292 -7.01 10.37 12.60
CA GLN A 292 -5.99 10.01 13.59
C GLN A 292 -5.84 11.12 14.64
N HIS A 293 -5.62 12.36 14.21
CA HIS A 293 -5.43 13.50 15.13
C HIS A 293 -6.67 13.74 16.03
N ARG A 294 -7.88 13.62 15.46
CA ARG A 294 -9.12 13.74 16.26
C ARG A 294 -9.24 12.64 17.27
N TRP A 295 -8.86 11.41 16.92
CA TRP A 295 -8.92 10.28 17.85
C TRP A 295 -7.86 10.39 18.96
N GLU A 296 -6.64 10.78 18.63
CA GLU A 296 -5.58 11.10 19.60
C GLU A 296 -6.04 12.17 20.59
N ALA A 297 -6.66 13.26 20.10
CA ALA A 297 -7.17 14.34 20.94
C ALA A 297 -8.34 13.91 21.84
N ALA A 298 -9.20 12.98 21.36
CA ALA A 298 -10.33 12.45 22.13
C ALA A 298 -9.91 11.36 23.15
N SER A 299 -8.68 10.85 23.05
CA SER A 299 -8.19 9.72 23.83
C SER A 299 -6.79 9.97 24.42
N PRO A 300 -6.63 10.99 25.28
CA PRO A 300 -5.33 11.30 25.90
C PRO A 300 -4.75 10.15 26.73
N GLU A 301 -5.60 9.21 27.18
CA GLU A 301 -5.20 7.97 27.83
C GLU A 301 -4.38 7.03 26.91
N LEU A 302 -4.54 7.17 25.58
CA LEU A 302 -3.79 6.41 24.58
C LEU A 302 -2.49 7.11 24.15
N SER A 303 -2.07 8.21 24.79
CA SER A 303 -0.90 9.00 24.39
C SER A 303 0.43 8.21 24.32
N LYS A 304 0.50 7.08 25.02
CA LYS A 304 1.66 6.17 25.03
C LYS A 304 1.47 4.93 24.13
N GLN A 305 0.33 4.81 23.47
CA GLN A 305 -0.01 3.68 22.61
C GLN A 305 -0.15 4.17 21.16
N PRO A 306 0.19 3.33 20.19
CA PRO A 306 0.01 3.71 18.79
C PRO A 306 -1.48 3.84 18.45
N VAL A 307 -1.90 5.04 18.05
CA VAL A 307 -3.18 5.32 17.43
C VAL A 307 -2.91 5.66 15.98
N PHE A 308 -3.64 5.06 15.07
CA PHE A 308 -3.47 5.34 13.65
C PHE A 308 -4.80 5.36 12.90
N ALA A 309 -4.80 6.07 11.79
CA ALA A 309 -5.78 5.88 10.73
C ALA A 309 -5.06 5.89 9.38
N ARG A 310 -5.45 4.97 8.48
CA ARG A 310 -4.86 4.85 7.16
C ARG A 310 -5.92 4.58 6.10
N SER A 311 -5.64 5.00 4.89
CA SER A 311 -6.41 4.69 3.68
C SER A 311 -5.60 3.74 2.82
N ASP A 312 -5.84 2.44 3.00
CA ASP A 312 -5.25 1.39 2.15
C ASP A 312 -5.99 1.40 0.82
N ALA A 313 -5.25 1.57 -0.28
CA ALA A 313 -5.84 1.65 -1.61
C ALA A 313 -5.03 0.81 -2.59
N TYR A 314 -5.73 0.06 -3.42
CA TYR A 314 -5.21 -0.91 -4.37
C TYR A 314 -5.76 -0.61 -5.77
N VAL A 315 -5.52 -1.47 -6.75
CA VAL A 315 -6.17 -1.36 -8.08
C VAL A 315 -7.69 -1.32 -7.94
N LEU A 316 -8.25 -2.15 -7.07
CA LEU A 316 -9.66 -2.08 -6.67
C LEU A 316 -9.81 -1.38 -5.31
N PRO A 317 -11.06 -1.00 -4.91
CA PRO A 317 -11.28 -0.30 -3.65
C PRO A 317 -10.72 -1.07 -2.45
N GLY A 318 -9.82 -0.42 -1.73
CA GLY A 318 -9.22 -0.93 -0.51
C GLY A 318 -10.04 -0.55 0.74
N ALA A 319 -9.38 -0.31 1.88
CA ALA A 319 -10.02 -0.05 3.16
C ALA A 319 -9.57 1.28 3.79
N PHE A 320 -10.50 1.94 4.46
CA PHE A 320 -10.17 2.93 5.46
C PHE A 320 -10.14 2.24 6.82
N VAL A 321 -9.00 2.28 7.51
CA VAL A 321 -8.78 1.56 8.76
C VAL A 321 -8.34 2.52 9.85
N MET A 322 -8.98 2.44 11.01
CA MET A 322 -8.56 3.08 12.26
C MET A 322 -8.16 1.99 13.25
N GLY A 323 -7.08 2.18 13.98
CA GLY A 323 -6.59 1.20 14.95
C GLY A 323 -5.90 1.82 16.15
N ALA A 324 -5.97 1.11 17.28
CA ALA A 324 -5.27 1.45 18.50
C ALA A 324 -4.98 0.19 19.33
N ALA A 325 -3.90 0.24 20.11
CA ALA A 325 -3.64 -0.70 21.19
C ALA A 325 -4.31 -0.17 22.46
N VAL A 326 -5.15 -0.99 23.11
CA VAL A 326 -5.94 -0.64 24.29
C VAL A 326 -5.85 -1.75 25.33
N THR A 327 -6.57 -1.62 26.44
CA THR A 327 -6.77 -2.70 27.42
C THR A 327 -8.21 -3.21 27.34
N ASP A 328 -8.46 -4.39 27.92
CA ASP A 328 -9.80 -4.96 28.07
C ASP A 328 -10.74 -3.99 28.83
N MET A 329 -10.23 -3.28 29.85
CA MET A 329 -11.01 -2.31 30.61
C MET A 329 -11.41 -1.06 29.80
N THR A 330 -10.62 -0.66 28.80
CA THR A 330 -10.83 0.57 28.03
C THR A 330 -11.40 0.32 26.64
N VAL A 331 -11.50 -0.93 26.18
CA VAL A 331 -11.87 -1.27 24.80
C VAL A 331 -13.25 -0.74 24.42
N ALA A 332 -14.26 -0.85 25.27
CA ALA A 332 -15.61 -0.38 24.98
C ALA A 332 -15.68 1.14 24.84
N ASP A 333 -15.00 1.88 25.71
CA ASP A 333 -14.91 3.35 25.66
C ASP A 333 -14.09 3.81 24.43
N SER A 334 -12.96 3.16 24.17
CA SER A 334 -12.13 3.48 22.99
C SER A 334 -12.87 3.22 21.67
N LEU A 335 -13.66 2.14 21.59
CA LEU A 335 -14.53 1.87 20.45
C LEU A 335 -15.62 2.94 20.29
N ALA A 336 -16.22 3.39 21.40
CA ALA A 336 -17.21 4.47 21.37
C ALA A 336 -16.59 5.80 20.93
N LYS A 337 -15.39 6.14 21.41
CA LYS A 337 -14.66 7.35 21.00
C LYS A 337 -14.29 7.29 19.52
N ALA A 338 -13.78 6.17 19.01
CA ALA A 338 -13.48 5.99 17.59
C ALA A 338 -14.71 6.17 16.70
N LYS A 339 -15.87 5.61 17.09
CA LYS A 339 -17.13 5.82 16.37
C LYS A 339 -17.56 7.29 16.38
N LYS A 340 -17.46 7.99 17.51
CA LYS A 340 -17.74 9.44 17.59
C LYS A 340 -16.80 10.26 16.69
N VAL A 341 -15.55 9.86 16.56
CA VAL A 341 -14.63 10.50 15.61
C VAL A 341 -15.13 10.32 14.18
N ILE A 342 -15.52 9.10 13.78
CA ILE A 342 -16.12 8.84 12.45
C ILE A 342 -17.35 9.72 12.22
N ASP A 343 -18.28 9.79 13.19
CA ASP A 343 -19.47 10.64 13.11
C ASP A 343 -19.10 12.12 12.96
N SER A 344 -18.06 12.58 13.71
CA SER A 344 -17.58 13.95 13.62
C SER A 344 -16.98 14.30 12.26
N LEU A 345 -16.34 13.34 11.57
CA LEU A 345 -15.80 13.55 10.23
C LEU A 345 -16.90 13.76 9.19
N MET A 346 -18.07 13.17 9.40
CA MET A 346 -19.25 13.33 8.52
C MET A 346 -20.00 14.63 8.79
N THR A 347 -20.07 15.07 10.06
CA THR A 347 -20.95 16.15 10.50
C THR A 347 -20.23 17.48 10.77
N THR A 348 -18.97 17.44 11.18
CA THR A 348 -18.20 18.62 11.59
C THR A 348 -17.06 18.86 10.61
N PRO A 349 -17.06 19.99 9.87
CA PRO A 349 -15.98 20.33 8.94
C PRO A 349 -14.62 20.33 9.63
N ALA A 350 -13.60 19.90 8.91
CA ALA A 350 -12.22 20.02 9.39
C ALA A 350 -11.81 21.50 9.47
N THR A 351 -11.16 21.88 10.54
CA THR A 351 -10.60 23.23 10.72
C THR A 351 -9.41 23.44 9.79
N ALA A 352 -9.06 24.69 9.51
CA ALA A 352 -7.87 25.04 8.73
C ALA A 352 -6.60 24.43 9.35
N ALA A 353 -6.47 24.52 10.67
CA ALA A 353 -5.31 23.97 11.39
C ALA A 353 -5.19 22.43 11.26
N GLU A 354 -6.30 21.67 11.36
CA GLU A 354 -6.31 20.21 11.14
C GLU A 354 -5.89 19.87 9.71
N LEU A 355 -6.42 20.59 8.72
CA LEU A 355 -6.10 20.39 7.31
C LEU A 355 -4.63 20.70 7.01
N ASP A 356 -4.14 21.85 7.43
CA ASP A 356 -2.77 22.27 7.16
C ASP A 356 -1.75 21.32 7.79
N ARG A 357 -2.00 20.89 9.03
CA ARG A 357 -1.18 19.88 9.70
C ARG A 357 -1.15 18.57 8.91
N ALA A 358 -2.31 18.01 8.57
CA ALA A 358 -2.41 16.74 7.85
C ALA A 358 -1.74 16.79 6.47
N LYS A 359 -1.96 17.88 5.69
CA LYS A 359 -1.36 18.08 4.38
C LYS A 359 0.17 18.21 4.44
N ASN A 360 0.67 18.96 5.43
CA ASN A 360 2.10 19.17 5.60
C ASN A 360 2.81 17.86 5.97
N GLU A 361 2.26 17.08 6.89
CA GLU A 361 2.79 15.77 7.27
C GLU A 361 2.85 14.82 6.06
N LEU A 362 1.75 14.63 5.33
CA LEU A 362 1.69 13.76 4.16
C LEU A 362 2.60 14.23 3.00
N SER A 363 2.66 15.55 2.76
CA SER A 363 3.54 16.11 1.74
C SER A 363 5.02 15.93 2.09
N ALA A 364 5.38 16.06 3.38
CA ALA A 364 6.73 15.83 3.87
C ALA A 364 7.11 14.35 3.76
N GLU A 365 6.21 13.42 4.13
CA GLU A 365 6.42 11.97 4.01
C GLU A 365 6.70 11.57 2.55
N LEU A 366 5.86 12.01 1.60
CA LEU A 366 6.06 11.70 0.18
C LEU A 366 7.35 12.34 -0.36
N SER A 367 7.65 13.59 0.03
CA SER A 367 8.89 14.26 -0.36
C SER A 367 10.13 13.53 0.17
N ALA A 368 10.07 13.04 1.41
CA ALA A 368 11.17 12.28 2.02
C ALA A 368 11.42 10.94 1.30
N VAL A 369 10.37 10.26 0.82
CA VAL A 369 10.54 9.04 0.01
C VAL A 369 11.26 9.34 -1.30
N LEU A 370 10.89 10.44 -1.98
CA LEU A 370 11.50 10.84 -3.26
C LEU A 370 13.00 11.17 -3.16
N THR A 371 13.51 11.45 -1.95
CA THR A 371 14.94 11.75 -1.72
C THR A 371 15.77 10.53 -1.33
N LYS A 372 15.14 9.41 -0.96
CA LYS A 372 15.86 8.18 -0.57
C LYS A 372 16.38 7.45 -1.81
N PRO A 373 17.67 7.05 -1.85
CA PRO A 373 18.28 6.46 -3.05
C PRO A 373 17.55 5.26 -3.64
N ASP A 374 17.15 4.32 -2.79
CA ASP A 374 16.52 3.05 -3.18
C ASP A 374 14.98 3.09 -3.18
N ALA A 375 14.37 4.04 -2.49
CA ALA A 375 12.92 4.20 -2.42
C ALA A 375 12.35 5.23 -3.41
N ALA A 376 13.20 6.10 -3.98
CA ALA A 376 12.76 7.17 -4.88
C ALA A 376 12.02 6.68 -6.13
N ALA A 377 12.28 5.45 -6.56
CA ALA A 377 11.58 4.83 -7.68
C ALA A 377 10.16 4.35 -7.34
N ASP A 378 9.85 4.05 -6.07
CA ASP A 378 8.58 3.44 -5.68
C ASP A 378 7.36 4.29 -6.03
N PRO A 379 7.33 5.62 -5.78
CA PRO A 379 6.21 6.47 -6.20
C PRO A 379 6.02 6.53 -7.74
N TRP A 380 7.11 6.38 -8.52
CA TRP A 380 7.04 6.33 -9.98
C TRP A 380 6.55 4.98 -10.48
N LEU A 381 6.96 3.89 -9.85
CA LEU A 381 6.43 2.56 -10.11
C LEU A 381 4.93 2.48 -9.75
N ASP A 382 4.52 3.13 -8.65
CA ASP A 382 3.12 3.27 -8.28
C ASP A 382 2.34 4.06 -9.33
N ALA A 383 2.92 5.16 -9.84
CA ALA A 383 2.30 5.95 -10.90
C ALA A 383 2.04 5.11 -12.16
N ASP A 384 2.97 4.23 -12.53
CA ASP A 384 2.80 3.31 -13.65
C ASP A 384 1.77 2.19 -13.37
N THR A 385 1.82 1.59 -12.17
CA THR A 385 0.92 0.49 -11.77
C THR A 385 -0.53 0.96 -11.67
N TYR A 386 -0.75 2.11 -11.03
CA TYR A 386 -2.09 2.63 -10.75
C TYR A 386 -2.54 3.72 -11.73
N ARG A 387 -1.74 4.02 -12.77
CA ARG A 387 -2.02 5.05 -13.80
C ARG A 387 -2.23 6.44 -13.17
N LEU A 388 -1.35 6.80 -12.25
CA LEU A 388 -1.40 8.08 -11.56
C LEU A 388 -0.57 9.15 -12.31
N THR A 389 -0.76 10.40 -11.91
CA THR A 389 0.13 11.49 -12.28
C THR A 389 1.50 11.35 -11.63
N ALA A 390 2.46 12.20 -12.02
CA ALA A 390 3.78 12.21 -11.41
C ALA A 390 3.72 12.44 -9.88
N PRO A 391 4.66 11.92 -9.10
CA PRO A 391 4.64 12.08 -7.64
C PRO A 391 4.59 13.53 -7.15
N GLN A 392 5.19 14.46 -7.90
CA GLN A 392 5.12 15.90 -7.61
C GLN A 392 3.69 16.44 -7.75
N ASP A 393 2.95 15.99 -8.74
CA ASP A 393 1.55 16.36 -8.94
C ASP A 393 0.67 15.79 -7.84
N GLN A 394 0.99 14.58 -7.33
CA GLN A 394 0.30 13.97 -6.19
C GLN A 394 0.47 14.84 -4.92
N ILE A 395 1.66 15.41 -4.68
CA ILE A 395 1.87 16.40 -3.60
C ILE A 395 0.98 17.63 -3.79
N ALA A 396 0.85 18.14 -5.03
CA ALA A 396 -0.03 19.27 -5.32
C ALA A 396 -1.51 18.92 -5.06
N LEU A 397 -1.95 17.70 -5.42
CA LEU A 397 -3.30 17.20 -5.13
C LEU A 397 -3.56 17.12 -3.62
N LEU A 398 -2.63 16.62 -2.81
CA LEU A 398 -2.75 16.60 -1.35
C LEU A 398 -2.95 18.03 -0.79
N LYS A 399 -2.16 18.98 -1.28
CA LYS A 399 -2.24 20.39 -0.84
C LYS A 399 -3.54 21.07 -1.24
N SER A 400 -4.19 20.66 -2.31
CA SER A 400 -5.45 21.26 -2.80
C SER A 400 -6.69 20.84 -2.03
N VAL A 401 -6.64 19.76 -1.22
CA VAL A 401 -7.77 19.23 -0.45
C VAL A 401 -8.36 20.30 0.49
N ASN A 402 -9.66 20.41 0.56
CA ASN A 402 -10.38 21.35 1.41
C ASN A 402 -11.35 20.67 2.38
N ALA A 403 -11.95 21.42 3.31
CA ALA A 403 -12.82 20.88 4.35
C ALA A 403 -14.09 20.21 3.80
N SER A 404 -14.65 20.73 2.71
CA SER A 404 -15.84 20.15 2.07
C SER A 404 -15.52 18.83 1.39
N ASP A 405 -14.32 18.68 0.84
CA ASP A 405 -13.85 17.41 0.28
C ASP A 405 -13.75 16.34 1.35
N ILE A 406 -13.17 16.67 2.51
CA ILE A 406 -13.06 15.75 3.67
C ILE A 406 -14.44 15.26 4.09
N GLN A 407 -15.39 16.18 4.28
CA GLN A 407 -16.76 15.82 4.70
C GLN A 407 -17.49 14.98 3.65
N ARG A 408 -17.35 15.32 2.37
CA ARG A 408 -17.92 14.57 1.25
C ARG A 408 -17.39 13.14 1.19
N VAL A 409 -16.06 12.96 1.30
CA VAL A 409 -15.44 11.63 1.26
C VAL A 409 -15.73 10.85 2.54
N ALA A 410 -15.76 11.48 3.72
CA ALA A 410 -16.19 10.83 4.94
C ALA A 410 -17.61 10.26 4.82
N ASN A 411 -18.57 11.06 4.29
CA ASN A 411 -19.92 10.60 4.02
C ASN A 411 -19.96 9.46 2.97
N ARG A 412 -19.14 9.54 1.90
CA ARG A 412 -19.03 8.46 0.90
C ARG A 412 -18.60 7.13 1.51
N LEU A 413 -17.65 7.15 2.46
CA LEU A 413 -17.07 5.97 3.06
C LEU A 413 -17.91 5.43 4.23
N PHE A 414 -18.36 6.30 5.15
CA PHE A 414 -18.90 5.90 6.44
C PHE A 414 -20.42 5.83 6.50
N ASN A 415 -21.15 6.39 5.53
CA ASN A 415 -22.59 6.12 5.38
C ASN A 415 -22.89 4.66 4.98
N LYS A 416 -21.85 3.89 4.68
CA LYS A 416 -21.89 2.45 4.48
C LYS A 416 -21.54 1.72 5.78
N THR A 417 -21.40 0.42 5.69
CA THR A 417 -21.08 -0.42 6.82
C THR A 417 -19.67 -0.15 7.35
N VAL A 418 -19.57 0.22 8.63
CA VAL A 418 -18.32 0.22 9.39
C VAL A 418 -18.29 -1.04 10.25
N VAL A 419 -17.20 -1.80 10.13
CA VAL A 419 -16.97 -3.03 10.91
C VAL A 419 -15.95 -2.80 12.00
N SER A 420 -15.97 -3.62 13.05
CA SER A 420 -14.99 -3.56 14.14
C SER A 420 -14.48 -4.95 14.52
N VAL A 421 -13.21 -5.01 14.89
CA VAL A 421 -12.51 -6.19 15.39
C VAL A 421 -11.77 -5.81 16.67
N VAL A 422 -11.82 -6.71 17.65
CA VAL A 422 -11.01 -6.63 18.87
C VAL A 422 -10.24 -7.95 19.01
N ALA A 423 -8.92 -7.86 19.07
CA ALA A 423 -8.04 -9.02 19.24
C ALA A 423 -7.37 -8.97 20.62
N GLY A 424 -7.69 -9.94 21.46
CA GLY A 424 -7.24 -10.05 22.83
C GLY A 424 -7.84 -11.27 23.51
N GLU A 425 -7.71 -11.41 24.82
CA GLU A 425 -8.32 -12.53 25.54
C GLU A 425 -9.85 -12.48 25.49
N SER A 426 -10.46 -13.55 24.98
CA SER A 426 -11.91 -13.57 24.67
C SER A 426 -12.80 -13.37 25.92
N ALA A 427 -12.45 -13.91 27.07
CA ALA A 427 -13.30 -13.84 28.25
C ALA A 427 -13.43 -12.40 28.82
N PRO A 428 -12.34 -11.65 29.05
CA PRO A 428 -12.42 -10.24 29.41
C PRO A 428 -13.13 -9.39 28.34
N LEU A 429 -12.85 -9.63 27.05
CA LEU A 429 -13.47 -8.88 25.95
C LEU A 429 -14.98 -9.08 25.86
N LYS A 430 -15.47 -10.32 26.06
CA LYS A 430 -16.90 -10.60 26.14
C LYS A 430 -17.55 -9.80 27.28
N ALA A 431 -16.94 -9.80 28.46
CA ALA A 431 -17.44 -9.05 29.61
C ALA A 431 -17.44 -7.53 29.34
N ALA A 432 -16.38 -6.98 28.75
CA ALA A 432 -16.25 -5.56 28.46
C ALA A 432 -17.25 -5.06 27.37
N LEU A 433 -17.61 -5.92 26.41
CA LEU A 433 -18.53 -5.55 25.33
C LEU A 433 -19.99 -5.89 25.63
N GLN A 434 -20.25 -6.75 26.62
CA GLN A 434 -21.59 -7.18 26.98
C GLN A 434 -22.49 -5.99 27.38
N GLY A 435 -23.67 -5.91 26.78
CA GLY A 435 -24.61 -4.80 27.04
C GLY A 435 -24.30 -3.50 26.28
N HIS A 436 -23.13 -3.38 25.66
CA HIS A 436 -22.73 -2.20 24.89
C HIS A 436 -22.72 -2.47 23.38
N TYR A 437 -22.26 -3.66 22.97
CA TYR A 437 -22.09 -4.02 21.55
C TYR A 437 -22.57 -5.44 21.29
N GLN A 438 -23.18 -5.65 20.12
CA GLN A 438 -23.35 -7.01 19.61
C GLN A 438 -22.00 -7.50 19.10
N TYR A 439 -21.63 -8.71 19.49
CA TYR A 439 -20.34 -9.30 19.11
C TYR A 439 -20.48 -10.74 18.63
N GLU A 440 -19.46 -11.21 17.96
CA GLU A 440 -19.22 -12.58 17.53
C GLU A 440 -17.81 -12.98 17.92
N VAL A 441 -17.59 -14.23 18.26
CA VAL A 441 -16.25 -14.74 18.58
C VAL A 441 -15.80 -15.65 17.45
N LEU A 442 -14.59 -15.39 16.93
CA LEU A 442 -14.03 -16.22 15.87
C LEU A 442 -13.83 -17.66 16.37
N GLY A 443 -14.39 -18.63 15.66
CA GLY A 443 -14.30 -20.04 15.98
C GLY A 443 -15.36 -20.56 16.99
N GLU A 444 -16.22 -19.71 17.53
CA GLU A 444 -17.42 -20.15 18.25
C GLU A 444 -18.63 -20.21 17.30
N ILE A 445 -19.34 -21.35 17.31
CA ILE A 445 -20.60 -21.47 16.58
C ILE A 445 -21.63 -20.56 17.24
N ALA A 446 -22.20 -19.61 16.48
CA ALA A 446 -23.22 -18.72 17.00
C ALA A 446 -24.40 -19.53 17.55
N THR A 447 -24.66 -19.42 18.86
CA THR A 447 -25.88 -19.96 19.44
C THR A 447 -27.05 -19.18 18.81
N PRO A 448 -28.03 -19.84 18.16
CA PRO A 448 -29.15 -19.12 17.56
C PRO A 448 -29.86 -18.31 18.65
N ALA A 449 -30.15 -17.04 18.35
CA ALA A 449 -30.91 -16.17 19.24
C ALA A 449 -32.26 -16.86 19.55
N PRO A 450 -32.73 -16.81 20.82
CA PRO A 450 -34.00 -17.42 21.17
C PRO A 450 -35.08 -16.85 20.27
N SER A 451 -35.75 -17.74 19.54
CA SER A 451 -36.84 -17.37 18.63
C SER A 451 -37.88 -16.57 19.40
N GLN A 452 -38.05 -15.32 19.05
CA GLN A 452 -39.20 -14.54 19.56
C GLN A 452 -40.48 -15.28 19.15
N LYS A 453 -41.22 -15.75 20.14
CA LYS A 453 -42.53 -16.36 19.94
C LYS A 453 -43.39 -15.36 19.14
N PRO A 454 -43.97 -15.78 18.02
CA PRO A 454 -44.89 -14.86 17.30
C PRO A 454 -46.00 -14.41 18.22
N PRO A 455 -46.44 -13.13 18.13
CA PRO A 455 -47.54 -12.62 18.97
C PRO A 455 -48.77 -13.47 18.75
N THR A 456 -49.31 -14.05 19.84
CA THR A 456 -50.57 -14.78 19.83
C THR A 456 -51.69 -13.85 19.33
N LYS A 457 -52.30 -14.22 18.20
CA LYS A 457 -53.55 -13.54 17.71
C LYS A 457 -54.60 -13.57 18.82
N PRO A 458 -55.29 -12.42 19.08
CA PRO A 458 -56.41 -12.42 20.00
C PRO A 458 -57.52 -13.34 19.46
N ALA A 459 -58.08 -14.16 20.32
CA ALA A 459 -59.17 -15.04 20.02
C ALA A 459 -60.40 -14.21 19.58
N ASN A 460 -60.90 -14.48 18.39
CA ASN A 460 -62.10 -13.86 17.83
C ASN A 460 -63.30 -14.58 18.43
N ASN A 461 -63.92 -13.97 19.46
CA ASN A 461 -65.19 -14.42 20.03
C ASN A 461 -66.33 -13.94 19.16
N ASN A 462 -66.67 -14.68 18.12
CA ASN A 462 -67.95 -14.56 17.44
C ASN A 462 -68.80 -15.78 17.78
N ASN A 463 -69.72 -15.60 18.70
CA ASN A 463 -70.82 -16.52 19.01
C ASN A 463 -71.99 -16.16 18.10
N PRO A 464 -72.63 -17.11 17.37
CA PRO A 464 -73.81 -16.81 16.54
C PRO A 464 -75.07 -16.87 17.37
N ARG A 465 -75.94 -15.86 17.17
CA ARG A 465 -77.38 -16.01 17.28
C ARG A 465 -78.07 -15.70 15.94
#